data_207de3a326db73e226cab2ed0a4a04c2
#
_entry.id   207de3a326db73e226cab2ed0a4a04c2
#
_cell.length_a   1.000
_cell.length_b   1.000
_cell.length_c   1.000
_cell.angle_alpha   90.00
_cell.angle_beta   90.00
_cell.angle_gamma   90.00
#
_symmetry.space_group_name_H-M   'P 1'
#
loop_
_entity.id
_entity.type
_entity.pdbx_description
1 polymer ?
#
loop_
_entity_poly.entity_id
_entity_poly.type
_entity_poly.pdbx_seq_one_letter_code
_entity_poly.pdbx_strand_id
1 'polypeptide(L)'
;QKNTWLKEVPFPYVRQTQSEWQITDAFPNGGDLNKVFPPEEKEDSVYQYEGKTYKTRKIIGNGIYLRHVWGTLVPGFYANPQENHTAYATRWIYSPKERKTKLALEFQNYSRSESDLAPRQGTWDYKCSRAWLNGQEIMPPVWKNTNTERSNEITLKNENYMSRPAIDITLKKGWNKLMLKLPVGKFSSKETRLVKWMFTAALVDE
;
A
#
# COMPACT_ATOMS: atom_id res chain seq x y z
N GLN A 1 -29.19 -9.65 19.13
CA GLN A 1 -29.03 -10.66 18.08
C GLN A 1 -27.55 -10.81 17.81
N LYS A 2 -26.96 -11.95 18.15
CA LYS A 2 -25.58 -12.28 17.77
C LYS A 2 -25.56 -12.43 16.25
N ASN A 3 -24.76 -11.61 15.57
CA ASN A 3 -24.57 -11.69 14.13
C ASN A 3 -23.92 -13.04 13.79
N THR A 4 -24.75 -14.04 13.55
CA THR A 4 -24.33 -15.42 13.24
C THR A 4 -23.55 -15.51 11.93
N TRP A 5 -23.78 -14.59 10.99
CA TRP A 5 -23.08 -14.55 9.71
C TRP A 5 -21.58 -14.25 9.83
N LEU A 6 -21.13 -13.57 10.91
CA LEU A 6 -19.72 -13.34 11.18
C LEU A 6 -18.95 -14.61 11.59
N LYS A 7 -19.67 -15.70 11.92
CA LYS A 7 -19.05 -17.00 12.24
C LYS A 7 -18.79 -17.86 11.02
N GLU A 8 -19.48 -17.61 9.92
CA GLU A 8 -19.49 -18.49 8.74
C GLU A 8 -18.54 -18.00 7.64
N VAL A 9 -18.17 -16.74 7.67
CA VAL A 9 -17.23 -16.16 6.71
C VAL A 9 -15.94 -15.84 7.43
N PRO A 10 -14.83 -16.52 7.11
CA PRO A 10 -13.54 -16.18 7.66
C PRO A 10 -13.08 -14.84 7.09
N PHE A 11 -13.51 -13.74 7.71
CA PHE A 11 -12.93 -12.43 7.45
C PHE A 11 -11.64 -12.31 8.27
N PRO A 12 -10.47 -12.50 7.68
CA PRO A 12 -9.21 -12.42 8.42
C PRO A 12 -8.97 -11.05 9.04
N TYR A 13 -9.72 -10.03 8.61
CA TYR A 13 -9.56 -8.64 9.03
C TYR A 13 -10.45 -8.22 10.21
N VAL A 14 -11.48 -8.99 10.56
CA VAL A 14 -12.49 -8.58 11.56
C VAL A 14 -11.92 -8.55 12.99
N ARG A 15 -10.82 -9.23 13.24
CA ARG A 15 -10.18 -9.32 14.56
C ARG A 15 -8.94 -8.44 14.71
N GLN A 16 -8.56 -7.72 13.68
CA GLN A 16 -7.35 -6.91 13.75
C GLN A 16 -7.64 -5.56 14.41
N THR A 17 -6.81 -5.21 15.37
CA THR A 17 -6.72 -3.84 15.85
C THR A 17 -6.35 -2.93 14.67
N GLN A 18 -6.98 -1.77 14.61
CA GLN A 18 -6.62 -0.78 13.61
C GLN A 18 -5.14 -0.44 13.71
N SER A 19 -4.47 -0.43 12.58
CA SER A 19 -3.04 -0.16 12.50
C SER A 19 -2.77 1.32 12.57
N GLU A 20 -1.79 1.71 13.35
CA GLU A 20 -1.28 3.07 13.40
C GLU A 20 -0.14 3.25 12.38
N TRP A 21 -0.23 4.30 11.58
CA TRP A 21 0.76 4.66 10.57
C TRP A 21 1.27 6.07 10.79
N GLN A 22 2.55 6.26 10.51
CA GLN A 22 3.17 7.57 10.34
C GLN A 22 3.34 7.81 8.84
N ILE A 23 2.67 8.81 8.29
CA ILE A 23 2.74 9.13 6.86
C ILE A 23 3.38 10.50 6.68
N THR A 24 4.38 10.58 5.80
CA THR A 24 5.09 11.83 5.51
C THR A 24 4.24 12.79 4.68
N ASP A 25 4.53 14.08 4.75
CA ASP A 25 4.19 14.96 3.65
C ASP A 25 4.80 14.43 2.35
N ALA A 26 4.17 14.70 1.21
CA ALA A 26 4.59 14.13 -0.04
C ALA A 26 5.74 14.94 -0.67
N PHE A 27 6.78 14.24 -1.11
CA PHE A 27 7.97 14.82 -1.77
C PHE A 27 7.76 14.94 -3.27
N PRO A 28 8.13 16.03 -3.93
CA PRO A 28 8.02 16.17 -5.37
C PRO A 28 9.01 15.26 -6.09
N ASN A 29 8.51 14.30 -6.88
CA ASN A 29 9.33 13.35 -7.61
C ASN A 29 9.64 13.78 -9.06
N GLY A 30 8.98 14.82 -9.56
CA GLY A 30 9.21 15.33 -10.91
C GLY A 30 8.83 14.35 -12.04
N GLY A 31 8.03 13.33 -11.73
CA GLY A 31 7.67 12.25 -12.65
C GLY A 31 8.59 11.03 -12.58
N ASP A 32 9.69 11.08 -11.84
CA ASP A 32 10.52 9.91 -11.54
C ASP A 32 9.96 9.17 -10.33
N LEU A 33 9.20 8.11 -10.57
CA LEU A 33 8.56 7.29 -9.55
C LEU A 33 9.56 6.47 -8.71
N ASN A 34 10.80 6.33 -9.18
CA ASN A 34 11.86 5.62 -8.46
C ASN A 34 12.75 6.55 -7.63
N LYS A 35 12.58 7.88 -7.75
CA LYS A 35 13.39 8.85 -7.01
C LYS A 35 13.43 8.53 -5.52
N VAL A 36 14.64 8.54 -4.96
CA VAL A 36 14.90 8.25 -3.54
C VAL A 36 14.76 9.54 -2.73
N PHE A 37 14.22 9.44 -1.53
CA PHE A 37 14.00 10.54 -0.60
C PHE A 37 14.50 10.20 0.81
N PRO A 38 14.72 11.19 1.68
CA PRO A 38 15.30 10.99 3.01
C PRO A 38 14.68 9.88 3.87
N PRO A 39 13.36 9.57 3.83
CA PRO A 39 12.80 8.47 4.60
C PRO A 39 13.36 7.08 4.27
N GLU A 40 13.93 6.88 3.08
CA GLU A 40 14.57 5.62 2.71
C GLU A 40 15.95 5.46 3.39
N GLU A 41 16.60 6.55 3.74
CA GLU A 41 17.92 6.54 4.38
C GLU A 41 17.79 6.48 5.91
N LYS A 42 16.91 7.32 6.47
CA LYS A 42 16.73 7.45 7.90
C LYS A 42 15.30 7.80 8.26
N GLU A 43 14.76 7.14 9.27
CA GLU A 43 13.45 7.51 9.82
C GLU A 43 13.57 8.75 10.71
N ASP A 44 12.67 9.69 10.48
CA ASP A 44 12.50 10.87 11.32
C ASP A 44 11.02 11.28 11.32
N SER A 45 10.65 12.16 12.25
CA SER A 45 9.34 12.81 12.27
C SER A 45 9.29 14.06 11.38
N VAL A 46 10.45 14.62 11.07
CA VAL A 46 10.62 15.83 10.27
C VAL A 46 11.83 15.66 9.35
N TYR A 47 11.61 15.88 8.07
CA TYR A 47 12.66 15.79 7.05
C TYR A 47 12.94 17.14 6.44
N GLN A 48 14.21 17.42 6.15
CA GLN A 48 14.64 18.54 5.34
C GLN A 48 15.01 18.03 3.95
N TYR A 49 14.42 18.60 2.92
CA TYR A 49 14.71 18.23 1.54
C TYR A 49 14.55 19.45 0.61
N GLU A 50 15.60 19.77 -0.17
CA GLU A 50 15.62 20.90 -1.08
C GLU A 50 15.13 22.23 -0.45
N GLY A 51 15.60 22.51 0.77
CA GLY A 51 15.24 23.74 1.51
C GLY A 51 13.82 23.78 2.08
N LYS A 52 13.09 22.69 2.00
CA LYS A 52 11.73 22.58 2.55
C LYS A 52 11.66 21.56 3.68
N THR A 53 10.70 21.77 4.56
CA THR A 53 10.41 20.88 5.71
C THR A 53 9.21 20.01 5.39
N TYR A 54 9.38 18.70 5.56
CA TYR A 54 8.35 17.66 5.40
C TYR A 54 8.13 16.98 6.74
N LYS A 55 6.88 16.90 7.19
CA LYS A 55 6.52 16.33 8.49
C LYS A 55 5.81 15.00 8.31
N THR A 56 5.85 14.17 9.34
CA THR A 56 5.00 12.99 9.43
C THR A 56 3.74 13.29 10.20
N ARG A 57 2.66 12.64 9.82
CA ARG A 57 1.37 12.71 10.52
C ARG A 57 0.84 11.31 10.77
N LYS A 58 0.22 11.14 11.94
CA LYS A 58 -0.40 9.89 12.35
C LYS A 58 -1.76 9.71 11.69
N ILE A 59 -2.04 8.47 11.28
CA ILE A 59 -3.36 8.02 10.87
C ILE A 59 -3.59 6.59 11.37
N ILE A 60 -4.83 6.23 11.62
CA ILE A 60 -5.23 4.89 12.06
C ILE A 60 -6.11 4.26 10.98
N GLY A 61 -5.78 3.04 10.59
CA GLY A 61 -6.54 2.27 9.62
C GLY A 61 -5.72 1.17 8.98
N ASN A 62 -6.37 0.22 8.34
CA ASN A 62 -5.72 -0.86 7.59
C ASN A 62 -5.75 -0.57 6.08
N GLY A 63 -6.65 0.29 5.61
CA GLY A 63 -6.71 0.80 4.26
C GLY A 63 -6.72 2.32 4.28
N ILE A 64 -5.74 2.94 3.64
CA ILE A 64 -5.54 4.38 3.64
C ILE A 64 -5.55 4.91 2.21
N TYR A 65 -6.49 5.80 1.92
CA TYR A 65 -6.47 6.60 0.70
C TYR A 65 -5.64 7.86 0.94
N LEU A 66 -4.51 7.99 0.28
CA LEU A 66 -3.77 9.25 0.23
C LEU A 66 -4.51 10.27 -0.64
N ARG A 67 -5.06 9.79 -1.76
CA ARG A 67 -6.02 10.49 -2.61
C ARG A 67 -7.09 9.52 -3.07
N HIS A 68 -8.33 9.84 -2.83
CA HIS A 68 -9.47 9.15 -3.45
C HIS A 68 -9.79 9.78 -4.81
N VAL A 69 -10.22 8.97 -5.79
CA VAL A 69 -10.58 9.48 -7.12
C VAL A 69 -11.76 10.45 -7.11
N TRP A 70 -12.62 10.32 -6.11
CA TRP A 70 -13.73 11.22 -5.83
C TRP A 70 -13.37 12.24 -4.75
N GLY A 71 -12.16 12.82 -4.82
CA GLY A 71 -11.55 13.62 -3.77
C GLY A 71 -12.39 14.78 -3.20
N THR A 72 -13.34 15.31 -3.98
CA THR A 72 -14.28 16.31 -3.50
C THR A 72 -15.41 15.73 -2.63
N LEU A 73 -15.73 14.46 -2.80
CA LEU A 73 -16.79 13.75 -2.08
C LEU A 73 -16.25 12.82 -1.00
N VAL A 74 -15.09 12.22 -1.26
CA VAL A 74 -14.43 11.29 -0.34
C VAL A 74 -13.03 11.83 -0.04
N PRO A 75 -12.84 12.46 1.14
CA PRO A 75 -11.55 13.00 1.51
C PRO A 75 -10.52 11.90 1.68
N GLY A 76 -9.31 12.12 1.15
CA GLY A 76 -8.13 11.31 1.42
C GLY A 76 -7.30 11.87 2.58
N PHE A 77 -6.16 11.24 2.84
CA PHE A 77 -5.19 11.71 3.83
C PHE A 77 -4.66 13.10 3.51
N TYR A 78 -4.36 13.37 2.24
CA TYR A 78 -3.99 14.71 1.78
C TYR A 78 -5.23 15.51 1.39
N ALA A 79 -5.42 16.67 2.01
CA ALA A 79 -6.50 17.58 1.65
C ALA A 79 -6.33 18.15 0.22
N ASN A 80 -5.08 18.34 -0.20
CA ASN A 80 -4.73 18.83 -1.53
C ASN A 80 -3.62 17.96 -2.15
N PRO A 81 -3.94 16.74 -2.62
CA PRO A 81 -2.96 15.84 -3.19
C PRO A 81 -2.43 16.39 -4.52
N GLN A 82 -1.12 16.24 -4.74
CA GLN A 82 -0.45 16.71 -5.93
C GLN A 82 0.04 15.52 -6.78
N GLU A 83 -0.04 15.66 -8.10
CA GLU A 83 0.60 14.75 -9.04
C GLU A 83 2.13 14.78 -8.92
N ASN A 84 2.80 13.73 -9.36
CA ASN A 84 4.25 13.60 -9.37
C ASN A 84 4.88 13.81 -7.97
N HIS A 85 4.30 13.14 -6.98
CA HIS A 85 4.79 13.15 -5.61
C HIS A 85 4.98 11.73 -5.09
N THR A 86 5.81 11.58 -4.06
CA THR A 86 6.07 10.33 -3.35
C THR A 86 5.85 10.54 -1.87
N ALA A 87 5.04 9.69 -1.27
CA ALA A 87 4.84 9.63 0.17
C ALA A 87 5.49 8.37 0.76
N TYR A 88 5.73 8.37 2.06
CA TYR A 88 6.16 7.20 2.81
C TYR A 88 5.22 6.95 3.96
N ALA A 89 4.89 5.68 4.19
CA ALA A 89 4.11 5.25 5.33
C ALA A 89 4.94 4.26 6.15
N THR A 90 5.06 4.50 7.44
CA THR A 90 5.80 3.63 8.36
C THR A 90 4.88 3.15 9.47
N ARG A 91 4.98 1.86 9.78
CA ARG A 91 4.30 1.21 10.90
C ARG A 91 5.31 0.41 11.70
N TRP A 92 5.24 0.53 13.03
CA TRP A 92 5.97 -0.30 13.96
C TRP A 92 5.07 -1.42 14.51
N ILE A 93 5.55 -2.65 14.42
CA ILE A 93 4.85 -3.87 14.82
C ILE A 93 5.64 -4.54 15.93
N TYR A 94 5.07 -4.65 17.12
CA TYR A 94 5.69 -5.38 18.21
C TYR A 94 5.32 -6.86 18.14
N SER A 95 6.33 -7.72 18.28
CA SER A 95 6.13 -9.17 18.42
C SER A 95 6.82 -9.67 19.68
N PRO A 96 6.12 -10.37 20.59
CA PRO A 96 6.72 -10.85 21.85
C PRO A 96 7.73 -11.98 21.64
N LYS A 97 7.67 -12.62 20.48
CA LYS A 97 8.59 -13.68 20.04
C LYS A 97 8.79 -13.61 18.53
N GLU A 98 9.83 -14.26 18.06
CA GLU A 98 9.95 -14.50 16.61
C GLU A 98 8.78 -15.37 16.14
N ARG A 99 8.13 -14.96 15.06
CA ARG A 99 7.02 -15.72 14.47
C ARG A 99 6.88 -15.48 12.98
N LYS A 100 6.46 -16.52 12.29
CA LYS A 100 5.98 -16.43 10.92
C LYS A 100 4.52 -15.98 10.94
N THR A 101 4.15 -15.11 10.03
CA THR A 101 2.78 -14.65 9.81
C THR A 101 2.63 -14.24 8.35
N LYS A 102 1.45 -13.79 7.97
CA LYS A 102 1.19 -13.30 6.62
C LYS A 102 0.83 -11.82 6.63
N LEU A 103 1.27 -11.12 5.61
CA LEU A 103 0.96 -9.73 5.35
C LEU A 103 0.10 -9.64 4.08
N ALA A 104 -1.13 -9.18 4.22
CA ALA A 104 -1.95 -8.75 3.10
C ALA A 104 -1.59 -7.30 2.79
N LEU A 105 -0.97 -7.07 1.63
CA LEU A 105 -0.48 -5.77 1.20
C LEU A 105 -0.89 -5.49 -0.24
N GLU A 106 -1.48 -4.32 -0.47
CA GLU A 106 -1.88 -3.84 -1.78
C GLU A 106 -1.73 -2.32 -1.89
N PHE A 107 -1.47 -1.83 -3.10
CA PHE A 107 -1.28 -0.41 -3.38
C PHE A 107 -2.29 0.18 -4.34
N GLN A 108 -3.19 -0.64 -4.88
CA GLN A 108 -4.26 -0.17 -5.74
C GLN A 108 -5.46 -1.11 -5.68
N ASN A 109 -6.65 -0.53 -5.84
CA ASN A 109 -7.85 -1.27 -6.22
C ASN A 109 -8.00 -1.20 -7.72
N TYR A 110 -8.18 -2.34 -8.34
CA TYR A 110 -8.55 -2.40 -9.74
C TYR A 110 -9.98 -1.84 -9.89
N SER A 111 -10.19 -1.09 -10.94
CA SER A 111 -11.52 -0.64 -11.31
C SER A 111 -12.24 -1.76 -12.08
N ARG A 112 -13.57 -1.71 -12.13
CA ARG A 112 -14.37 -2.60 -12.98
C ARG A 112 -14.27 -2.26 -14.46
N SER A 113 -13.53 -1.24 -14.83
CA SER A 113 -13.39 -0.85 -16.22
C SER A 113 -12.61 -1.90 -16.98
N GLU A 114 -13.15 -2.36 -18.10
CA GLU A 114 -12.47 -3.29 -19.02
C GLU A 114 -11.15 -2.72 -19.58
N SER A 115 -10.98 -1.40 -19.50
CA SER A 115 -9.75 -0.73 -19.91
C SER A 115 -8.65 -0.76 -18.87
N ASP A 116 -8.95 -1.11 -17.63
CA ASP A 116 -7.95 -1.20 -16.59
C ASP A 116 -7.12 -2.47 -16.76
N LEU A 117 -5.82 -2.32 -16.71
CA LEU A 117 -4.88 -3.42 -16.84
C LEU A 117 -4.34 -3.80 -15.47
N ALA A 118 -4.16 -5.10 -15.25
CA ALA A 118 -3.42 -5.58 -14.09
C ALA A 118 -1.93 -5.18 -14.18
N PRO A 119 -1.24 -4.95 -13.06
CA PRO A 119 0.18 -4.64 -13.05
C PRO A 119 1.00 -5.72 -13.74
N ARG A 120 2.21 -5.34 -14.16
CA ARG A 120 3.18 -6.31 -14.64
C ARG A 120 3.52 -7.31 -13.55
N GLN A 121 3.73 -8.54 -13.93
CA GLN A 121 4.17 -9.60 -13.03
C GLN A 121 5.45 -9.18 -12.31
N GLY A 122 5.54 -9.45 -11.02
CA GLY A 122 6.68 -9.07 -10.19
C GLY A 122 6.70 -7.60 -9.76
N THR A 123 5.65 -6.85 -10.02
CA THR A 123 5.48 -5.46 -9.52
C THR A 123 4.28 -5.35 -8.59
N TRP A 124 4.31 -4.37 -7.69
CA TRP A 124 3.17 -4.07 -6.84
C TRP A 124 2.04 -3.36 -7.60
N ASP A 125 2.42 -2.40 -8.44
CA ASP A 125 1.50 -1.57 -9.23
C ASP A 125 2.24 -0.86 -10.35
N TYR A 126 1.52 -0.01 -11.10
CA TYR A 126 2.11 0.85 -12.13
C TYR A 126 2.80 2.13 -11.57
N LYS A 127 2.73 2.34 -10.26
CA LYS A 127 3.27 3.53 -9.59
C LYS A 127 4.65 3.31 -8.98
N CYS A 128 5.27 2.15 -9.20
CA CYS A 128 6.55 1.77 -8.60
C CYS A 128 6.52 1.76 -7.06
N SER A 129 5.38 1.41 -6.48
CA SER A 129 5.28 1.24 -5.02
C SER A 129 6.19 0.13 -4.53
N ARG A 130 6.77 0.32 -3.35
CA ARG A 130 7.71 -0.62 -2.72
C ARG A 130 7.40 -0.79 -1.23
N ALA A 131 7.83 -1.89 -0.67
CA ALA A 131 7.68 -2.18 0.75
C ALA A 131 8.95 -2.82 1.32
N TRP A 132 9.25 -2.52 2.58
CA TRP A 132 10.37 -3.12 3.32
C TRP A 132 9.93 -3.52 4.72
N LEU A 133 10.35 -4.69 5.15
CA LEU A 133 10.24 -5.13 6.54
C LEU A 133 11.64 -5.22 7.14
N ASN A 134 11.90 -4.46 8.18
CA ASN A 134 13.22 -4.39 8.84
C ASN A 134 14.37 -4.10 7.85
N GLY A 135 14.12 -3.27 6.85
CA GLY A 135 15.09 -2.91 5.82
C GLY A 135 15.23 -3.90 4.67
N GLN A 136 14.55 -5.05 4.72
CA GLN A 136 14.52 -6.02 3.62
C GLN A 136 13.31 -5.76 2.74
N GLU A 137 13.52 -5.62 1.43
CA GLU A 137 12.44 -5.42 0.48
C GLU A 137 11.52 -6.63 0.42
N ILE A 138 10.22 -6.37 0.45
CA ILE A 138 9.17 -7.36 0.28
C ILE A 138 8.73 -7.34 -1.18
N MET A 139 8.91 -8.46 -1.85
CA MET A 139 8.46 -8.60 -3.24
C MET A 139 6.97 -8.93 -3.31
N PRO A 140 6.26 -8.47 -4.35
CA PRO A 140 4.85 -8.82 -4.55
C PRO A 140 4.70 -10.32 -4.80
N PRO A 141 3.58 -10.92 -4.36
CA PRO A 141 3.29 -12.31 -4.68
C PRO A 141 3.09 -12.49 -6.18
N VAL A 142 3.56 -13.61 -6.71
CA VAL A 142 3.31 -13.99 -8.11
C VAL A 142 1.97 -14.71 -8.19
N TRP A 143 1.07 -14.22 -9.02
CA TRP A 143 -0.20 -14.90 -9.25
C TRP A 143 0.01 -16.19 -10.05
N LYS A 144 -0.70 -17.26 -9.65
CA LYS A 144 -0.63 -18.55 -10.33
C LYS A 144 -1.16 -18.50 -11.77
N ASN A 145 -2.09 -17.60 -12.03
CA ASN A 145 -2.72 -17.42 -13.32
C ASN A 145 -2.33 -16.06 -13.89
N THR A 146 -1.19 -16.00 -14.51
CA THR A 146 -0.70 -14.78 -15.17
C THR A 146 -1.26 -14.69 -16.59
N ASN A 147 -1.52 -13.46 -17.03
CA ASN A 147 -1.78 -13.22 -18.43
C ASN A 147 -0.47 -13.34 -19.21
N THR A 148 -0.22 -14.51 -19.77
CA THR A 148 1.03 -14.83 -20.48
C THR A 148 1.24 -13.98 -21.72
N GLU A 149 0.18 -13.51 -22.35
CA GLU A 149 0.27 -12.71 -23.58
C GLU A 149 0.87 -11.32 -23.33
N ARG A 150 0.71 -10.77 -22.12
CA ARG A 150 1.17 -9.43 -21.76
C ARG A 150 2.16 -9.40 -20.60
N SER A 151 2.56 -10.54 -20.09
CA SER A 151 3.37 -10.63 -18.86
C SER A 151 2.77 -9.88 -17.65
N ASN A 152 1.46 -9.69 -17.66
CA ASN A 152 0.71 -9.03 -16.60
C ASN A 152 0.01 -10.06 -15.74
N GLU A 153 -0.36 -9.66 -14.53
CA GLU A 153 -1.31 -10.44 -13.72
C GLU A 153 -2.69 -10.46 -14.37
N ILE A 154 -3.53 -11.41 -13.97
CA ILE A 154 -4.89 -11.51 -14.52
C ILE A 154 -5.66 -10.23 -14.24
N THR A 155 -6.30 -9.70 -15.26
CA THR A 155 -7.29 -8.63 -15.12
C THR A 155 -8.50 -9.18 -14.39
N LEU A 156 -8.87 -8.54 -13.30
CA LEU A 156 -9.98 -8.95 -12.48
C LEU A 156 -11.30 -8.58 -13.15
N LYS A 157 -12.09 -9.58 -13.44
CA LYS A 157 -13.45 -9.41 -13.96
C LYS A 157 -14.48 -9.09 -12.87
N ASN A 158 -14.09 -9.23 -11.60
CA ASN A 158 -14.99 -9.05 -10.47
C ASN A 158 -14.25 -8.40 -9.31
N GLU A 159 -14.76 -7.28 -8.81
CA GLU A 159 -14.19 -6.55 -7.67
C GLU A 159 -14.06 -7.39 -6.38
N ASN A 160 -14.82 -8.46 -6.25
CA ASN A 160 -14.73 -9.35 -5.10
C ASN A 160 -13.46 -10.19 -5.06
N TYR A 161 -12.68 -10.22 -6.14
CA TYR A 161 -11.45 -11.02 -6.26
C TYR A 161 -10.20 -10.15 -6.40
N MET A 162 -10.21 -8.96 -5.81
CA MET A 162 -9.15 -7.97 -6.01
C MET A 162 -7.94 -8.15 -5.14
N SER A 163 -8.00 -9.04 -4.18
CA SER A 163 -6.92 -9.20 -3.22
C SER A 163 -5.86 -10.14 -3.75
N ARG A 164 -4.63 -9.65 -3.78
CA ARG A 164 -3.46 -10.49 -3.95
C ARG A 164 -3.36 -11.46 -2.76
N PRO A 165 -2.75 -12.64 -2.95
CA PRO A 165 -2.45 -13.54 -1.85
C PRO A 165 -1.61 -12.81 -0.80
N ALA A 166 -1.91 -13.04 0.48
CA ALA A 166 -1.07 -12.57 1.56
C ALA A 166 0.31 -13.24 1.48
N ILE A 167 1.34 -12.45 1.70
CA ILE A 167 2.74 -12.89 1.65
C ILE A 167 3.22 -13.37 3.00
N ASP A 168 4.07 -14.40 3.01
CA ASP A 168 4.71 -14.88 4.22
C ASP A 168 5.79 -13.89 4.66
N ILE A 169 5.75 -13.52 5.93
CA ILE A 169 6.75 -12.67 6.57
C ILE A 169 7.19 -13.29 7.90
N THR A 170 8.39 -12.92 8.35
CA THR A 170 8.87 -13.27 9.68
C THR A 170 9.02 -11.99 10.49
N LEU A 171 8.30 -11.92 11.60
CA LEU A 171 8.49 -10.88 12.60
C LEU A 171 9.55 -11.35 13.61
N LYS A 172 10.57 -10.53 13.82
CA LYS A 172 11.57 -10.75 14.87
C LYS A 172 10.93 -10.47 16.24
N LYS A 173 11.48 -11.04 17.30
CA LYS A 173 11.14 -10.63 18.68
C LYS A 173 11.44 -9.14 18.88
N GLY A 174 10.48 -8.41 19.44
CA GLY A 174 10.57 -6.97 19.64
C GLY A 174 9.90 -6.18 18.51
N TRP A 175 10.40 -5.00 18.26
CA TRP A 175 9.84 -4.07 17.29
C TRP A 175 10.30 -4.38 15.86
N ASN A 176 9.35 -4.38 14.94
CA ASN A 176 9.55 -4.59 13.51
C ASN A 176 9.04 -3.37 12.75
N LYS A 177 9.84 -2.86 11.82
CA LYS A 177 9.51 -1.71 11.01
C LYS A 177 8.99 -2.16 9.65
N LEU A 178 7.74 -1.83 9.34
CA LEU A 178 7.18 -1.93 7.99
C LEU A 178 7.16 -0.54 7.37
N MET A 179 7.85 -0.35 6.26
CA MET A 179 7.89 0.90 5.52
C MET A 179 7.36 0.69 4.10
N LEU A 180 6.53 1.59 3.64
CA LEU A 180 5.95 1.63 2.30
C LEU A 180 6.41 2.90 1.59
N LYS A 181 6.86 2.76 0.34
CA LYS A 181 7.07 3.85 -0.59
C LYS A 181 5.85 3.94 -1.49
N LEU A 182 5.27 5.12 -1.58
CA LEU A 182 4.00 5.39 -2.20
C LEU A 182 4.14 6.52 -3.24
N PRO A 183 4.77 6.24 -4.40
CA PRO A 183 4.86 7.23 -5.46
C PRO A 183 3.53 7.37 -6.19
N VAL A 184 3.31 8.51 -6.79
CA VAL A 184 2.27 8.75 -7.77
C VAL A 184 2.80 9.66 -8.88
N GLY A 185 2.44 9.36 -10.11
CA GLY A 185 2.67 10.23 -11.25
C GLY A 185 1.46 11.13 -11.51
N LYS A 186 0.96 11.12 -12.72
CA LYS A 186 -0.31 11.78 -13.07
C LYS A 186 -1.49 10.99 -12.53
N PHE A 187 -2.60 11.67 -12.26
CA PHE A 187 -3.80 11.05 -11.74
C PHE A 187 -4.66 10.36 -12.81
N SER A 188 -4.22 10.39 -14.05
CA SER A 188 -4.75 9.59 -15.14
C SER A 188 -3.61 8.89 -15.86
N SER A 189 -3.78 7.65 -16.28
CA SER A 189 -2.79 6.90 -17.04
C SER A 189 -3.43 6.05 -18.13
N LYS A 190 -2.60 5.45 -19.00
CA LYS A 190 -3.05 4.50 -20.02
C LYS A 190 -3.45 3.15 -19.43
N GLU A 191 -2.88 2.80 -18.28
CA GLU A 191 -3.05 1.52 -17.60
C GLU A 191 -4.29 1.48 -16.72
N THR A 192 -4.74 2.65 -16.27
CA THR A 192 -5.96 2.78 -15.46
C THR A 192 -6.67 4.10 -15.74
N ARG A 193 -7.98 4.04 -15.83
CA ARG A 193 -8.81 5.21 -16.06
C ARG A 193 -8.73 6.23 -14.92
N LEU A 194 -8.61 5.73 -13.70
CA LEU A 194 -8.59 6.55 -12.50
C LEU A 194 -7.51 6.04 -11.54
N VAL A 195 -6.39 6.74 -11.48
CA VAL A 195 -5.30 6.40 -10.57
C VAL A 195 -5.73 6.66 -9.13
N LYS A 196 -5.73 5.61 -8.32
CA LYS A 196 -5.95 5.65 -6.88
C LYS A 196 -4.59 5.69 -6.18
N TRP A 197 -4.41 6.66 -5.29
CA TRP A 197 -3.21 6.75 -4.47
C TRP A 197 -3.54 6.25 -3.07
N MET A 198 -3.25 4.99 -2.81
CA MET A 198 -3.69 4.29 -1.62
C MET A 198 -2.81 3.09 -1.28
N PHE A 199 -3.00 2.55 -0.10
CA PHE A 199 -2.53 1.22 0.26
C PHE A 199 -3.50 0.55 1.23
N THR A 200 -3.44 -0.78 1.25
CA THR A 200 -4.05 -1.61 2.30
C THR A 200 -2.96 -2.51 2.85
N ALA A 201 -2.82 -2.56 4.16
CA ALA A 201 -1.84 -3.43 4.82
C ALA A 201 -2.40 -3.98 6.12
N ALA A 202 -2.48 -5.30 6.23
CA ALA A 202 -2.99 -6.00 7.40
C ALA A 202 -2.20 -7.28 7.66
N LEU A 203 -1.89 -7.55 8.93
CA LEU A 203 -1.38 -8.84 9.33
C LEU A 203 -2.54 -9.85 9.36
N VAL A 204 -2.31 -11.01 8.80
CA VAL A 204 -3.27 -12.11 8.81
C VAL A 204 -2.74 -13.13 9.82
N ASP A 205 -3.44 -13.26 10.95
CA ASP A 205 -3.17 -14.33 11.91
C ASP A 205 -3.76 -15.63 11.38
N GLU A 206 -2.96 -16.66 11.35
CA GLU A 206 -3.38 -18.03 11.04
C GLU A 206 -4.17 -18.64 12.19
#